data_9a59758ca9a53694eb0521e9d390e6de
#
_entry.id   9a59758ca9a53694eb0521e9d390e6de
#
_cell.length_a   1.000
_cell.length_b   1.000
_cell.length_c   1.000
_cell.angle_alpha   90.00
_cell.angle_beta   90.00
_cell.angle_gamma   90.00
#
_symmetry.space_group_name_H-M   'P 1'
#
loop_
_entity.id
_entity.type
_entity.pdbx_description
1 polymer ?
#
loop_
_entity_poly.entity_id
_entity_poly.type
_entity_poly.pdbx_seq_one_letter_code
_entity_poly.pdbx_strand_id
1 'polypeptide(L)'
;MAKKDELNFETDNKMASSEKLKALQATMEKIEKNFGKGSIMKMGDDSVEQVEVIPTGSIALNVALGVGGYPRGRIIEIYGPESSGKTTLAIHAIAEAQKAGGIAAFIDAEHACLLYTSPSPRD
;
A
#
# COMPACT_ATOMS: atom_id res chain seq x y z
N MET A 1 -9.21 -0.23 -55.02
CA MET A 1 -10.26 0.49 -54.27
C MET A 1 -10.27 0.13 -52.79
N ALA A 2 -9.91 -1.08 -52.35
CA ALA A 2 -9.97 -1.50 -50.94
C ALA A 2 -9.02 -0.77 -49.94
N LYS A 3 -7.85 -0.32 -50.40
CA LYS A 3 -6.82 0.29 -49.51
C LYS A 3 -7.15 1.71 -49.04
N LYS A 4 -8.11 2.38 -49.67
CA LYS A 4 -8.52 3.75 -49.31
C LYS A 4 -9.62 3.75 -48.21
N ASP A 5 -10.40 2.69 -48.15
CA ASP A 5 -11.49 2.53 -47.18
C ASP A 5 -10.97 2.07 -45.82
N GLU A 6 -9.92 1.24 -45.76
CA GLU A 6 -9.25 0.86 -44.50
C GLU A 6 -8.57 2.05 -43.82
N LEU A 7 -7.93 2.93 -44.59
CA LEU A 7 -7.28 4.14 -44.03
C LEU A 7 -8.28 5.15 -43.44
N ASN A 8 -9.47 5.24 -44.02
CA ASN A 8 -10.52 6.12 -43.50
C ASN A 8 -11.12 5.55 -42.20
N PHE A 9 -11.30 4.24 -42.10
CA PHE A 9 -11.84 3.61 -40.90
C PHE A 9 -10.91 3.72 -39.68
N GLU A 10 -9.58 3.61 -39.88
CA GLU A 10 -8.58 3.80 -38.80
C GLU A 10 -8.48 5.26 -38.37
N THR A 11 -8.61 6.23 -39.28
CA THR A 11 -8.59 7.65 -38.94
C THR A 11 -9.85 8.08 -38.21
N ASP A 12 -11.01 7.60 -38.58
CA ASP A 12 -12.29 7.91 -37.89
C ASP A 12 -12.33 7.30 -36.48
N ASN A 13 -11.79 6.09 -36.30
CA ASN A 13 -11.70 5.44 -35.00
C ASN A 13 -10.68 6.14 -34.06
N LYS A 14 -9.61 6.69 -34.62
CA LYS A 14 -8.62 7.47 -33.87
C LYS A 14 -9.14 8.84 -33.46
N MET A 15 -9.94 9.51 -34.30
CA MET A 15 -10.61 10.77 -33.98
C MET A 15 -11.69 10.57 -32.92
N ALA A 16 -12.55 9.57 -33.05
CA ALA A 16 -13.57 9.22 -32.06
C ALA A 16 -12.96 8.86 -30.68
N SER A 17 -11.80 8.21 -30.66
CA SER A 17 -11.04 7.93 -29.45
C SER A 17 -10.47 9.21 -28.81
N SER A 18 -10.00 10.16 -29.61
CA SER A 18 -9.46 11.46 -29.15
C SER A 18 -10.56 12.35 -28.53
N GLU A 19 -11.75 12.39 -29.14
CA GLU A 19 -12.90 13.14 -28.59
C GLU A 19 -13.42 12.56 -27.29
N LYS A 20 -13.48 11.23 -27.19
CA LYS A 20 -13.85 10.53 -25.94
C LYS A 20 -12.88 10.82 -24.81
N LEU A 21 -11.57 10.83 -25.09
CA LEU A 21 -10.53 11.17 -24.10
C LEU A 21 -10.66 12.61 -23.61
N LYS A 22 -10.91 13.57 -24.50
CA LYS A 22 -11.14 14.98 -24.14
C LYS A 22 -12.40 15.16 -23.30
N ALA A 23 -13.48 14.48 -23.65
CA ALA A 23 -14.72 14.49 -22.87
C ALA A 23 -14.53 13.89 -21.47
N LEU A 24 -13.78 12.79 -21.37
CA LEU A 24 -13.45 12.17 -20.10
C LEU A 24 -12.63 13.12 -19.20
N GLN A 25 -11.63 13.75 -19.77
CA GLN A 25 -10.76 14.69 -19.04
C GLN A 25 -11.53 15.92 -18.55
N ALA A 26 -12.39 16.49 -19.38
CA ALA A 26 -13.27 17.59 -18.98
C ALA A 26 -14.25 17.20 -17.86
N THR A 27 -14.72 15.95 -17.87
CA THR A 27 -15.60 15.44 -16.82
C THR A 27 -14.84 15.23 -15.50
N MET A 28 -13.62 14.71 -15.56
CA MET A 28 -12.76 14.56 -14.38
C MET A 28 -12.44 15.91 -13.74
N GLU A 29 -12.04 16.91 -14.53
CA GLU A 29 -11.80 18.28 -14.07
C GLU A 29 -13.05 18.90 -13.40
N LYS A 30 -14.23 18.63 -13.95
CA LYS A 30 -15.48 19.11 -13.37
C LYS A 30 -15.80 18.45 -12.00
N ILE A 31 -15.50 17.17 -11.86
CA ILE A 31 -15.64 16.46 -10.58
C ILE A 31 -14.65 17.00 -9.55
N GLU A 32 -13.37 17.17 -9.91
CA GLU A 32 -12.37 17.75 -9.02
C GLU A 32 -12.72 19.18 -8.58
N LYS A 33 -13.31 19.96 -9.48
CA LYS A 33 -13.74 21.32 -9.16
C LYS A 33 -14.90 21.36 -8.16
N ASN A 34 -15.81 20.38 -8.24
CA ASN A 34 -17.00 20.32 -7.38
C ASN A 34 -16.74 19.65 -6.02
N PHE A 35 -15.86 18.65 -5.98
CA PHE A 35 -15.65 17.79 -4.80
C PHE A 35 -14.24 17.91 -4.19
N GLY A 36 -13.36 18.70 -4.81
CA GLY A 36 -11.99 18.90 -4.37
C GLY A 36 -10.99 18.08 -5.16
N LYS A 37 -9.73 18.53 -5.12
CA LYS A 37 -8.61 17.91 -5.81
C LYS A 37 -8.34 16.51 -5.25
N GLY A 38 -8.22 15.51 -6.11
CA GLY A 38 -8.03 14.11 -5.71
C GLY A 38 -9.30 13.32 -5.43
N SER A 39 -10.51 13.91 -5.66
CA SER A 39 -11.80 13.22 -5.51
C SER A 39 -12.05 12.14 -6.56
N ILE A 40 -11.33 12.19 -7.66
CA ILE A 40 -11.36 11.21 -8.74
C ILE A 40 -9.93 10.97 -9.24
N MET A 41 -9.61 9.70 -9.52
CA MET A 41 -8.35 9.33 -10.16
C MET A 41 -8.60 8.26 -11.22
N LYS A 42 -7.75 8.22 -12.20
CA LYS A 42 -7.79 7.19 -13.23
C LYS A 42 -7.08 5.94 -12.72
N MET A 43 -7.70 4.78 -12.83
CA MET A 43 -7.04 3.51 -12.52
C MET A 43 -5.87 3.30 -13.48
N GLY A 44 -4.66 3.07 -12.92
CA GLY A 44 -3.42 2.90 -13.69
C GLY A 44 -2.57 4.17 -13.77
N ASP A 45 -3.02 5.32 -13.29
CA ASP A 45 -2.13 6.42 -13.00
C ASP A 45 -1.32 6.07 -11.75
N ASP A 46 -0.01 5.90 -11.93
CA ASP A 46 0.97 5.51 -10.89
C ASP A 46 1.23 6.64 -9.86
N SER A 47 0.22 7.41 -9.50
CA SER A 47 0.28 8.25 -8.31
C SER A 47 0.07 7.38 -7.08
N VAL A 48 1.01 6.46 -6.84
CA VAL A 48 1.10 5.76 -5.56
C VAL A 48 1.37 6.83 -4.51
N GLU A 49 0.35 7.18 -3.76
CA GLU A 49 0.48 8.01 -2.59
C GLU A 49 1.55 7.38 -1.69
N GLN A 50 2.64 8.10 -1.43
CA GLN A 50 3.71 7.59 -0.57
C GLN A 50 3.14 7.40 0.84
N VAL A 51 2.81 6.17 1.17
CA VAL A 51 2.34 5.81 2.50
C VAL A 51 3.53 5.73 3.44
N GLU A 52 3.50 6.48 4.54
CA GLU A 52 4.50 6.30 5.61
C GLU A 52 4.41 4.87 6.16
N VAL A 53 5.57 4.23 6.30
CA VAL A 53 5.66 2.84 6.74
C VAL A 53 6.62 2.66 7.91
N ILE A 54 6.41 1.59 8.66
CA ILE A 54 7.36 1.06 9.63
C ILE A 54 7.99 -0.18 8.98
N PRO A 55 9.31 -0.27 8.81
CA PRO A 55 9.95 -1.46 8.28
C PRO A 55 9.62 -2.70 9.10
N THR A 56 9.52 -3.86 8.45
CA THR A 56 9.18 -5.12 9.16
C THR A 56 10.38 -5.75 9.85
N GLY A 57 11.60 -5.27 9.58
CA GLY A 57 12.85 -5.92 9.98
C GLY A 57 13.32 -7.02 9.02
N SER A 58 12.51 -7.36 8.01
CA SER A 58 12.83 -8.32 6.96
C SER A 58 12.73 -7.65 5.59
N ILE A 59 13.83 -7.63 4.83
CA ILE A 59 13.87 -7.06 3.47
C ILE A 59 12.90 -7.80 2.55
N ALA A 60 12.85 -9.12 2.64
CA ALA A 60 11.96 -9.93 1.82
C ALA A 60 10.49 -9.61 2.07
N LEU A 61 10.09 -9.43 3.33
CA LEU A 61 8.73 -9.08 3.70
C LEU A 61 8.40 -7.64 3.28
N ASN A 62 9.33 -6.70 3.42
CA ASN A 62 9.15 -5.33 2.95
C ASN A 62 8.85 -5.26 1.45
N VAL A 63 9.57 -6.06 0.65
CA VAL A 63 9.34 -6.17 -0.80
C VAL A 63 8.00 -6.83 -1.09
N ALA A 64 7.66 -7.90 -0.39
CA ALA A 64 6.40 -8.62 -0.58
C ALA A 64 5.17 -7.77 -0.25
N LEU A 65 5.25 -6.87 0.71
CA LEU A 65 4.18 -5.92 1.05
C LEU A 65 3.98 -4.80 0.00
N GLY A 66 4.94 -4.61 -0.90
CA GLY A 66 4.86 -3.65 -2.00
C GLY A 66 5.09 -2.19 -1.59
N VAL A 67 4.80 -1.81 -0.36
CA VAL A 67 4.97 -0.44 0.17
C VAL A 67 6.22 -0.27 1.03
N GLY A 68 7.00 -1.33 1.20
CA GLY A 68 8.27 -1.28 1.93
C GLY A 68 8.18 -1.49 3.44
N GLY A 69 7.02 -1.80 3.99
CA GLY A 69 6.81 -2.06 5.41
C GLY A 69 5.35 -2.07 5.83
N TYR A 70 5.10 -1.97 7.12
CA TYR A 70 3.76 -1.84 7.67
C TYR A 70 3.25 -0.41 7.50
N PRO A 71 2.10 -0.18 6.83
CA PRO A 71 1.56 1.16 6.65
C PRO A 71 1.15 1.77 8.00
N ARG A 72 1.57 3.01 8.26
CA ARG A 72 1.21 3.75 9.47
C ARG A 72 -0.27 4.14 9.46
N GLY A 73 -0.88 4.19 10.64
CA GLY A 73 -2.28 4.56 10.79
C GLY A 73 -3.27 3.51 10.30
N ARG A 74 -2.84 2.27 10.10
CA ARG A 74 -3.68 1.15 9.70
C ARG A 74 -3.66 0.05 10.76
N ILE A 75 -4.75 -0.71 10.86
CA ILE A 75 -4.81 -1.94 11.64
C ILE A 75 -4.24 -3.06 10.79
N ILE A 76 -3.28 -3.80 11.34
CA ILE A 76 -2.60 -4.90 10.65
C ILE A 76 -2.89 -6.18 11.42
N GLU A 77 -3.50 -7.14 10.76
CA GLU A 77 -3.75 -8.46 11.30
C GLU A 77 -2.65 -9.43 10.85
N ILE A 78 -2.04 -10.14 11.80
CA ILE A 78 -1.04 -11.17 11.53
C ILE A 78 -1.60 -12.49 12.05
N TYR A 79 -1.88 -13.42 11.16
CA TYR A 79 -2.46 -14.71 11.48
C TYR A 79 -1.63 -15.87 10.91
N GLY A 80 -1.80 -17.04 11.47
CA GLY A 80 -1.09 -18.26 11.07
C GLY A 80 -1.08 -19.29 12.20
N PRO A 81 -0.53 -20.48 11.94
CA PRO A 81 -0.45 -21.56 12.92
C PRO A 81 0.43 -21.17 14.12
N GLU A 82 0.34 -21.96 15.17
CA GLU A 82 1.22 -21.82 16.34
C GLU A 82 2.70 -21.94 15.92
N SER A 83 3.56 -21.26 16.66
CA SER A 83 5.03 -21.25 16.42
C SER A 83 5.46 -20.75 15.03
N SER A 84 4.60 -20.04 14.31
CA SER A 84 4.90 -19.49 12.96
C SER A 84 5.67 -18.17 12.97
N GLY A 85 6.00 -17.62 14.13
CA GLY A 85 6.74 -16.36 14.25
C GLY A 85 5.87 -15.10 14.27
N LYS A 86 4.57 -15.18 14.47
CA LYS A 86 3.66 -14.02 14.56
C LYS A 86 4.13 -12.98 15.59
N THR A 87 4.36 -13.44 16.82
CA THR A 87 4.85 -12.58 17.91
C THR A 87 6.23 -12.00 17.60
N THR A 88 7.10 -12.77 16.95
CA THR A 88 8.41 -12.29 16.50
C THR A 88 8.29 -11.12 15.53
N LEU A 89 7.39 -11.21 14.56
CA LEU A 89 7.12 -10.11 13.62
C LEU A 89 6.59 -8.86 14.35
N ALA A 90 5.70 -9.02 15.32
CA ALA A 90 5.18 -7.91 16.11
C ALA A 90 6.29 -7.23 16.92
N ILE A 91 7.19 -7.99 17.55
CA ILE A 91 8.34 -7.48 18.30
C ILE A 91 9.31 -6.74 17.37
N HIS A 92 9.56 -7.26 16.17
CA HIS A 92 10.40 -6.58 15.17
C HIS A 92 9.78 -5.24 14.74
N ALA A 93 8.47 -5.17 14.54
CA ALA A 93 7.78 -3.93 14.22
C ALA A 93 7.94 -2.88 15.33
N ILE A 94 7.85 -3.30 16.60
CA ILE A 94 8.11 -2.45 17.78
C ILE A 94 9.55 -1.93 17.74
N ALA A 95 10.53 -2.82 17.53
CA ALA A 95 11.93 -2.45 17.49
C ALA A 95 12.22 -1.43 16.38
N GLU A 96 11.66 -1.62 15.20
CA GLU A 96 11.84 -0.68 14.08
C GLU A 96 11.15 0.66 14.34
N ALA A 97 9.97 0.66 14.96
CA ALA A 97 9.29 1.88 15.37
C ALA A 97 10.12 2.67 16.41
N GLN A 98 10.70 1.99 17.38
CA GLN A 98 11.59 2.60 18.40
C GLN A 98 12.88 3.14 17.80
N LYS A 99 13.50 2.45 16.85
CA LYS A 99 14.68 2.95 16.12
C LYS A 99 14.38 4.27 15.39
N ALA A 100 13.15 4.42 14.90
CA ALA A 100 12.68 5.66 14.29
C ALA A 100 12.30 6.75 15.32
N GLY A 101 12.54 6.54 16.61
CA GLY A 101 12.23 7.47 17.68
C GLY A 101 10.77 7.42 18.16
N GLY A 102 9.99 6.43 17.73
CA GLY A 102 8.61 6.22 18.15
C GLY A 102 8.49 5.55 19.51
N ILE A 103 7.30 5.69 20.11
CA ILE A 103 6.89 4.99 21.33
C ILE A 103 5.98 3.83 20.91
N ALA A 104 6.23 2.63 21.45
CA ALA A 104 5.43 1.45 21.20
C ALA A 104 4.95 0.82 22.50
N ALA A 105 3.75 0.23 22.48
CA ALA A 105 3.20 -0.56 23.56
C ALA A 105 2.91 -1.98 23.07
N PHE A 106 3.11 -2.95 23.92
CA PHE A 106 2.84 -4.36 23.64
C PHE A 106 1.86 -4.91 24.69
N ILE A 107 0.79 -5.54 24.24
CA ILE A 107 -0.20 -6.19 25.10
C ILE A 107 -0.15 -7.69 24.79
N ASP A 108 0.37 -8.49 25.71
CA ASP A 108 0.47 -9.93 25.57
C ASP A 108 -0.65 -10.60 26.37
N ALA A 109 -1.70 -11.02 25.68
CA ALA A 109 -2.83 -11.72 26.28
C ALA A 109 -2.60 -13.23 26.43
N GLU A 110 -1.66 -13.79 25.66
CA GLU A 110 -1.38 -15.23 25.66
C GLU A 110 -0.24 -15.62 26.60
N HIS A 111 0.47 -14.65 27.17
CA HIS A 111 1.69 -14.85 27.96
C HIS A 111 2.77 -15.67 27.22
N ALA A 112 2.77 -15.60 25.91
CA ALA A 112 3.68 -16.34 25.03
C ALA A 112 5.02 -15.62 24.81
N CYS A 113 5.17 -14.40 25.32
CA CYS A 113 6.40 -13.64 25.18
C CYS A 113 7.45 -14.11 26.18
N LEU A 114 8.49 -14.74 25.70
CA LEU A 114 9.61 -15.32 26.50
C LEU A 114 10.39 -14.27 27.34
N LEU A 115 10.14 -12.99 27.17
CA LEU A 115 10.83 -11.94 27.94
C LEU A 115 10.52 -12.00 29.45
N TYR A 116 9.45 -12.67 29.86
CA TYR A 116 9.03 -12.79 31.26
C TYR A 116 9.17 -14.19 31.84
N THR A 117 9.49 -15.20 31.04
CA THR A 117 9.50 -16.60 31.46
C THR A 117 10.90 -17.19 31.62
N SER A 118 11.94 -16.49 31.19
CA SER A 118 13.33 -16.90 31.41
C SER A 118 13.82 -16.25 32.69
N PRO A 119 14.12 -17.01 33.75
CA PRO A 119 14.82 -16.44 34.90
C PRO A 119 16.14 -15.83 34.43
N SER A 120 16.41 -14.59 34.82
CA SER A 120 17.67 -13.94 34.51
C SER A 120 18.81 -14.75 35.11
N PRO A 121 19.88 -15.04 34.37
CA PRO A 121 21.08 -15.70 34.93
C PRO A 121 21.78 -14.90 36.03
N ARG A 122 21.24 -13.73 36.37
CA ARG A 122 21.77 -12.81 37.37
C ARG A 122 20.95 -12.71 38.65
N ASP A 123 19.84 -13.39 38.73
CA ASP A 123 19.07 -13.59 39.93
C ASP A 123 19.42 -14.94 40.53
#